data_a8779a530f6480f73c6f02d9361b1cf9
#
_entry.id   a8779a530f6480f73c6f02d9361b1cf9
#
_cell.length_a   1.000
_cell.length_b   1.000
_cell.length_c   1.000
_cell.angle_alpha   90.00
_cell.angle_beta   90.00
_cell.angle_gamma   90.00
#
_symmetry.space_group_name_H-M   'P 1'
#
loop_
_entity.id
_entity.type
_entity.pdbx_description
1 polymer ?
#
loop_
_entity_poly.entity_id
_entity_poly.type
_entity_poly.pdbx_seq_one_letter_code
_entity_poly.pdbx_strand_id
1 'polypeptide(L)'
;MKVYNRVKYIFVAVMNLFGTFDQTMRDVEKYFLADINISFDRAYRYEKVAGIVESVPGIESVEGWMMLGGEIISADETTANELALVAPPADSTLIEPILTEGRWLTPGDENAIVIGNHLLSVRPDLKVGDTIKLNILDRESEWKIVGIYNIPGNVVPPLVYVNYDYLSHALNATGDVYSLRVITSESDEAKVAAIGTQLQTLLDEKQIQVSNIELAAEWRLAQTQQTDVLVYFMLVMAILTAVVGGLGLMSTMSINTLERTREIGVMRAIGASNFDIQKIVLVEGLFIGLLSWGAGILLSAPITSALVYGVGVAIFKSPLKFTFGVQGIMIWLAITLVLAVLASAIPARRASRLTVRDTLAYE
;
A
#
# COMPACT_ATOMS: atom_id res chain seq x y z
N MET A 1 -21.32 -14.08 23.38
CA MET A 1 -20.81 -14.77 22.17
C MET A 1 -20.81 -13.91 20.91
N LYS A 2 -21.87 -13.14 20.56
CA LYS A 2 -21.92 -12.30 19.34
C LYS A 2 -20.89 -11.15 19.32
N VAL A 3 -20.54 -10.52 20.43
CA VAL A 3 -19.58 -9.41 20.51
C VAL A 3 -18.15 -9.93 20.37
N TYR A 4 -17.81 -11.06 20.99
CA TYR A 4 -16.50 -11.69 20.96
C TYR A 4 -16.07 -12.11 19.54
N ASN A 5 -17.01 -12.56 18.70
CA ASN A 5 -16.73 -12.91 17.31
C ASN A 5 -16.51 -11.69 16.40
N ARG A 6 -17.14 -10.54 16.70
CA ARG A 6 -16.95 -9.33 15.87
C ARG A 6 -15.55 -8.71 15.99
N VAL A 7 -14.88 -8.94 17.10
CA VAL A 7 -13.57 -8.39 17.43
C VAL A 7 -12.44 -8.95 16.56
N LYS A 8 -12.54 -10.22 16.19
CA LYS A 8 -11.42 -11.00 15.63
C LYS A 8 -11.15 -10.73 14.18
N TYR A 9 -12.21 -10.57 13.37
CA TYR A 9 -12.04 -10.26 11.98
C TYR A 9 -11.58 -8.83 11.73
N ILE A 10 -11.83 -7.90 12.68
CA ILE A 10 -11.35 -6.51 12.55
C ILE A 10 -9.83 -6.46 12.60
N PHE A 11 -9.18 -7.16 13.53
CA PHE A 11 -7.72 -7.16 13.62
C PHE A 11 -7.06 -7.73 12.35
N VAL A 12 -7.52 -8.90 11.89
CA VAL A 12 -7.01 -9.51 10.66
C VAL A 12 -7.28 -8.61 9.46
N ALA A 13 -8.46 -7.97 9.41
CA ALA A 13 -8.78 -7.02 8.35
C ALA A 13 -7.84 -5.80 8.36
N VAL A 14 -7.51 -5.26 9.53
CA VAL A 14 -6.55 -4.16 9.68
C VAL A 14 -5.14 -4.57 9.24
N MET A 15 -4.68 -5.75 9.65
CA MET A 15 -3.36 -6.26 9.25
C MET A 15 -3.27 -6.55 7.75
N ASN A 16 -4.34 -7.07 7.16
CA ASN A 16 -4.40 -7.27 5.71
C ASN A 16 -4.47 -5.93 4.95
N LEU A 17 -5.18 -4.94 5.49
CA LEU A 17 -5.20 -3.59 4.93
C LEU A 17 -3.80 -2.98 4.96
N PHE A 18 -3.08 -3.11 6.07
CA PHE A 18 -1.69 -2.68 6.17
C PHE A 18 -0.80 -3.37 5.12
N GLY A 19 -0.88 -4.70 4.99
CA GLY A 19 -0.13 -5.43 3.97
C GLY A 19 -0.50 -5.00 2.54
N THR A 20 -1.77 -4.63 2.31
CA THR A 20 -2.24 -4.10 1.03
C THR A 20 -1.67 -2.70 0.76
N PHE A 21 -1.61 -1.83 1.76
CA PHE A 21 -0.99 -0.51 1.64
C PHE A 21 0.51 -0.62 1.35
N ASP A 22 1.23 -1.43 2.10
CA ASP A 22 2.65 -1.65 1.92
C ASP A 22 2.97 -2.20 0.52
N GLN A 23 2.17 -3.16 0.01
CA GLN A 23 2.29 -3.62 -1.37
C GLN A 23 1.96 -2.51 -2.37
N THR A 24 0.93 -1.70 -2.10
CA THR A 24 0.55 -0.58 -2.96
C THR A 24 1.67 0.46 -3.06
N MET A 25 2.34 0.77 -1.95
CA MET A 25 3.50 1.68 -1.95
C MET A 25 4.66 1.12 -2.77
N ARG A 26 5.00 -0.15 -2.60
CA ARG A 26 6.00 -0.81 -3.47
C ARG A 26 5.63 -0.79 -4.94
N ASP A 27 4.34 -0.92 -5.25
CA ASP A 27 3.87 -0.85 -6.63
C ASP A 27 3.97 0.56 -7.21
N VAL A 28 3.78 1.59 -6.39
CA VAL A 28 3.98 2.99 -6.81
C VAL A 28 5.47 3.33 -6.96
N GLU A 29 6.34 2.82 -6.07
CA GLU A 29 7.80 3.03 -6.14
C GLU A 29 8.39 2.57 -7.47
N LYS A 30 7.81 1.56 -8.14
CA LYS A 30 8.23 1.10 -9.46
C LYS A 30 8.14 2.15 -10.56
N TYR A 31 7.38 3.21 -10.34
CA TYR A 31 7.27 4.34 -11.27
C TYR A 31 8.28 5.45 -10.97
N PHE A 32 9.02 5.34 -9.85
CA PHE A 32 9.94 6.37 -9.36
C PHE A 32 11.22 5.73 -8.83
N LEU A 33 11.95 5.02 -9.73
CA LEU A 33 13.16 4.27 -9.35
C LEU A 33 14.41 5.17 -9.24
N ALA A 34 14.34 6.42 -9.70
CA ALA A 34 15.43 7.37 -9.54
C ALA A 34 15.54 7.88 -8.09
N ASP A 35 16.77 8.11 -7.61
CA ASP A 35 17.03 8.65 -6.28
C ASP A 35 16.66 10.13 -6.16
N ILE A 36 16.94 10.91 -7.22
CA ILE A 36 16.66 12.33 -7.31
C ILE A 36 15.96 12.64 -8.62
N ASN A 37 14.84 13.35 -8.54
CA ASN A 37 14.10 13.84 -9.67
C ASN A 37 14.23 15.35 -9.75
N ILE A 38 14.79 15.87 -10.84
CA ILE A 38 14.95 17.30 -11.08
C ILE A 38 13.94 17.69 -12.17
N SER A 39 13.04 18.63 -11.88
CA SER A 39 12.09 19.17 -12.84
C SER A 39 12.46 20.62 -13.18
N PHE A 40 12.34 20.99 -14.44
CA PHE A 40 12.68 22.33 -14.94
C PHE A 40 11.44 23.12 -15.31
N ASP A 41 11.49 24.43 -15.17
CA ASP A 41 10.41 25.35 -15.58
C ASP A 41 10.25 25.43 -17.09
N ARG A 42 11.29 25.06 -17.84
CA ARG A 42 11.33 25.07 -19.31
C ARG A 42 12.23 23.96 -19.83
N ALA A 43 12.15 23.70 -21.11
CA ALA A 43 13.06 22.76 -21.77
C ALA A 43 14.52 23.24 -21.73
N TYR A 44 15.42 22.30 -21.48
CA TYR A 44 16.87 22.47 -21.61
C TYR A 44 17.46 21.36 -22.46
N ARG A 45 18.58 21.68 -23.14
CA ARG A 45 19.34 20.64 -23.85
C ARG A 45 19.90 19.62 -22.86
N TYR A 46 19.59 18.34 -23.09
CA TYR A 46 20.03 17.23 -22.25
C TYR A 46 21.52 17.26 -21.97
N GLU A 47 22.36 17.33 -23.04
CA GLU A 47 23.81 17.33 -22.92
C GLU A 47 24.34 18.43 -21.98
N LYS A 48 23.69 19.61 -22.00
CA LYS A 48 24.08 20.73 -21.13
C LYS A 48 23.76 20.47 -19.67
N VAL A 49 22.52 20.05 -19.37
CA VAL A 49 22.08 19.89 -17.98
C VAL A 49 22.60 18.57 -17.37
N ALA A 50 22.69 17.51 -18.16
CA ALA A 50 23.28 16.25 -17.74
C ALA A 50 24.78 16.42 -17.40
N GLY A 51 25.56 17.08 -18.26
CA GLY A 51 26.99 17.31 -17.98
C GLY A 51 27.24 18.16 -16.72
N ILE A 52 26.32 19.10 -16.37
CA ILE A 52 26.41 19.83 -15.10
C ILE A 52 26.13 18.90 -13.92
N VAL A 53 25.08 18.09 -14.01
CA VAL A 53 24.64 17.16 -12.95
C VAL A 53 25.71 16.08 -12.73
N GLU A 54 26.19 15.44 -13.78
CA GLU A 54 27.24 14.41 -13.74
C GLU A 54 28.57 14.88 -13.17
N SER A 55 28.83 16.21 -13.16
CA SER A 55 30.02 16.78 -12.55
C SER A 55 30.03 16.70 -11.01
N VAL A 56 28.89 16.41 -10.39
CA VAL A 56 28.76 16.28 -8.94
C VAL A 56 29.20 14.90 -8.49
N PRO A 57 30.16 14.78 -7.55
CA PRO A 57 30.58 13.50 -7.03
C PRO A 57 29.43 12.70 -6.39
N GLY A 58 29.38 11.40 -6.66
CA GLY A 58 28.34 10.53 -6.12
C GLY A 58 27.16 10.32 -7.06
N ILE A 59 27.19 10.86 -8.26
CA ILE A 59 26.21 10.58 -9.30
C ILE A 59 26.73 9.43 -10.17
N GLU A 60 25.89 8.42 -10.36
CA GLU A 60 26.18 7.22 -11.16
C GLU A 60 25.66 7.34 -12.59
N SER A 61 24.41 7.79 -12.73
CA SER A 61 23.79 7.97 -14.06
C SER A 61 22.69 9.03 -14.05
N VAL A 62 22.43 9.60 -15.22
CA VAL A 62 21.41 10.63 -15.42
C VAL A 62 20.63 10.28 -16.68
N GLU A 63 19.29 10.29 -16.58
CA GLU A 63 18.39 10.15 -17.74
C GLU A 63 17.57 11.44 -17.92
N GLY A 64 17.44 11.85 -19.19
CA GLY A 64 16.58 12.96 -19.57
C GLY A 64 15.19 12.51 -19.95
N TRP A 65 14.16 13.08 -19.31
CA TRP A 65 12.77 12.78 -19.63
C TRP A 65 12.04 14.04 -20.11
N MET A 66 11.06 13.84 -20.99
CA MET A 66 10.14 14.91 -21.38
C MET A 66 8.84 14.76 -20.63
N MET A 67 8.31 15.88 -20.10
CA MET A 67 7.02 15.92 -19.46
C MET A 67 6.26 17.14 -19.97
N LEU A 68 5.10 16.92 -20.57
CA LEU A 68 4.29 17.97 -21.21
C LEU A 68 2.83 17.82 -20.82
N GLY A 69 2.14 18.92 -20.72
CA GLY A 69 0.67 18.93 -20.71
C GLY A 69 0.11 18.64 -22.09
N GLY A 70 -1.00 17.95 -22.13
CA GLY A 70 -1.75 17.71 -23.35
C GLY A 70 -3.23 17.54 -23.05
N GLU A 71 -4.02 17.44 -24.09
CA GLU A 71 -5.46 17.26 -24.02
C GLU A 71 -5.88 16.12 -24.93
N ILE A 72 -6.80 15.27 -24.44
CA ILE A 72 -7.46 14.30 -25.29
C ILE A 72 -8.67 14.94 -25.97
N ILE A 73 -8.69 14.92 -27.29
CA ILE A 73 -9.81 15.44 -28.06
C ILE A 73 -10.91 14.35 -28.10
N SER A 74 -12.07 14.70 -27.52
CA SER A 74 -13.23 13.82 -27.58
C SER A 74 -13.85 13.84 -28.99
N ALA A 75 -14.50 12.75 -29.37
CA ALA A 75 -15.21 12.66 -30.67
C ALA A 75 -16.27 13.76 -30.88
N ASP A 76 -16.79 14.32 -29.78
CA ASP A 76 -17.80 15.38 -29.79
C ASP A 76 -17.19 16.80 -29.77
N GLU A 77 -15.85 16.93 -29.84
CA GLU A 77 -15.10 18.22 -29.82
C GLU A 77 -15.44 19.18 -28.64
N THR A 78 -16.26 18.73 -27.68
CA THR A 78 -16.83 19.63 -26.65
C THR A 78 -16.18 19.50 -25.28
N THR A 79 -15.41 18.47 -25.02
CA THR A 79 -14.71 18.27 -23.73
C THR A 79 -13.28 17.82 -23.96
N ALA A 80 -12.34 18.76 -23.75
CA ALA A 80 -10.93 18.41 -23.64
C ALA A 80 -10.68 17.88 -22.22
N ASN A 81 -10.14 16.67 -22.11
CA ASN A 81 -9.66 16.13 -20.86
C ASN A 81 -8.15 16.36 -20.78
N GLU A 82 -7.73 17.16 -19.80
CA GLU A 82 -6.31 17.38 -19.53
C GLU A 82 -5.62 16.07 -19.17
N LEU A 83 -4.41 15.89 -19.69
CA LEU A 83 -3.53 14.78 -19.34
C LEU A 83 -2.07 15.26 -19.29
N ALA A 84 -1.24 14.50 -18.59
CA ALA A 84 0.19 14.72 -18.60
C ALA A 84 0.88 13.61 -19.40
N LEU A 85 1.59 14.02 -20.45
CA LEU A 85 2.45 13.10 -21.21
C LEU A 85 3.80 13.01 -20.53
N VAL A 86 4.21 11.82 -20.22
CA VAL A 86 5.55 11.51 -19.71
C VAL A 86 6.26 10.67 -20.78
N ALA A 87 7.39 11.13 -21.22
CA ALA A 87 8.19 10.46 -22.26
C ALA A 87 9.56 10.09 -21.69
N PRO A 88 9.69 8.87 -21.15
CA PRO A 88 10.99 8.29 -20.84
C PRO A 88 11.68 7.81 -22.13
N PRO A 89 13.03 7.65 -22.14
CA PRO A 89 13.68 6.80 -23.11
C PRO A 89 13.04 5.40 -23.12
N ALA A 90 12.86 4.81 -24.29
CA ALA A 90 12.11 3.55 -24.38
C ALA A 90 12.83 2.35 -23.73
N ASP A 91 14.15 2.46 -23.55
CA ASP A 91 15.03 1.51 -22.88
C ASP A 91 15.32 1.89 -21.42
N SER A 92 14.65 2.90 -20.88
CA SER A 92 14.82 3.33 -19.49
C SER A 92 14.57 2.20 -18.50
N THR A 93 15.50 2.06 -17.55
CA THR A 93 15.41 1.14 -16.41
C THR A 93 14.88 1.83 -15.14
N LEU A 94 14.57 3.13 -15.22
CA LEU A 94 14.11 3.95 -14.10
C LEU A 94 12.59 3.93 -13.91
N ILE A 95 11.92 3.06 -14.66
CA ILE A 95 10.48 2.81 -14.52
C ILE A 95 10.17 1.33 -14.80
N GLU A 96 9.39 0.71 -13.92
CA GLU A 96 8.90 -0.67 -14.06
C GLU A 96 7.37 -0.69 -14.00
N PRO A 97 6.67 -0.36 -15.08
CA PRO A 97 5.22 -0.19 -15.07
C PRO A 97 4.49 -1.52 -14.89
N ILE A 98 3.43 -1.50 -14.08
CA ILE A 98 2.56 -2.66 -13.87
C ILE A 98 1.48 -2.66 -14.96
N LEU A 99 1.70 -3.43 -16.01
CA LEU A 99 0.75 -3.55 -17.11
C LEU A 99 -0.45 -4.41 -16.70
N THR A 100 -1.64 -3.97 -17.09
CA THR A 100 -2.89 -4.73 -16.97
C THR A 100 -3.31 -5.35 -18.29
N GLU A 101 -3.03 -4.65 -19.40
CA GLU A 101 -3.33 -5.12 -20.76
C GLU A 101 -2.28 -4.61 -21.75
N GLY A 102 -2.06 -5.34 -22.83
CA GLY A 102 -1.14 -4.94 -23.90
C GLY A 102 0.33 -5.07 -23.52
N ARG A 103 1.15 -4.13 -24.00
CA ARG A 103 2.61 -4.09 -23.80
C ARG A 103 3.11 -2.70 -23.43
N TRP A 104 4.33 -2.63 -22.92
CA TRP A 104 5.07 -1.37 -22.74
C TRP A 104 5.63 -0.83 -24.06
N LEU A 105 6.12 0.39 -24.01
CA LEU A 105 6.80 1.06 -25.11
C LEU A 105 8.08 0.30 -25.51
N THR A 106 8.39 0.36 -26.80
CA THR A 106 9.62 -0.20 -27.36
C THR A 106 10.36 0.89 -28.17
N PRO A 107 11.71 0.82 -28.33
CA PRO A 107 12.49 1.86 -28.99
C PRO A 107 12.04 2.24 -30.41
N GLY A 108 11.40 1.34 -31.12
CA GLY A 108 10.92 1.57 -32.48
C GLY A 108 9.45 2.01 -32.59
N ASP A 109 8.81 2.31 -31.47
CA ASP A 109 7.40 2.71 -31.49
C ASP A 109 7.22 4.14 -31.97
N GLU A 110 6.39 4.27 -33.00
CA GLU A 110 5.88 5.54 -33.52
C GLU A 110 4.40 5.67 -33.17
N ASN A 111 3.96 6.86 -32.78
CA ASN A 111 2.56 7.12 -32.41
C ASN A 111 1.96 6.13 -31.39
N ALA A 112 2.78 5.51 -30.57
CA ALA A 112 2.35 4.58 -29.56
C ALA A 112 2.20 5.26 -28.19
N ILE A 113 1.10 4.94 -27.49
CA ILE A 113 0.81 5.48 -26.17
C ILE A 113 0.41 4.36 -25.21
N VAL A 114 0.86 4.46 -23.97
CA VAL A 114 0.43 3.61 -22.85
C VAL A 114 -0.36 4.47 -21.88
N ILE A 115 -1.60 4.08 -21.65
CA ILE A 115 -2.56 4.85 -20.84
C ILE A 115 -2.72 4.26 -19.44
N GLY A 116 -2.97 5.11 -18.47
CA GLY A 116 -3.18 4.70 -17.08
C GLY A 116 -4.65 4.40 -16.76
N ASN A 117 -4.85 3.61 -15.70
CA ASN A 117 -6.18 3.34 -15.13
C ASN A 117 -6.96 4.61 -14.77
N HIS A 118 -6.27 5.73 -14.47
CA HIS A 118 -6.91 7.01 -14.17
C HIS A 118 -7.61 7.60 -15.39
N LEU A 119 -7.01 7.47 -16.58
CA LEU A 119 -7.68 7.89 -17.82
C LEU A 119 -8.91 7.03 -18.11
N LEU A 120 -8.86 5.73 -17.84
CA LEU A 120 -10.01 4.83 -17.97
C LEU A 120 -11.15 5.15 -17.00
N SER A 121 -10.85 5.80 -15.87
CA SER A 121 -11.90 6.28 -14.95
C SER A 121 -12.74 7.41 -15.55
N VAL A 122 -12.15 8.19 -16.45
CA VAL A 122 -12.82 9.29 -17.18
C VAL A 122 -13.33 8.81 -18.53
N ARG A 123 -12.59 7.92 -19.21
CA ARG A 123 -12.87 7.37 -20.53
C ARG A 123 -12.85 5.84 -20.49
N PRO A 124 -13.91 5.21 -19.94
CA PRO A 124 -14.00 3.74 -19.78
C PRO A 124 -14.20 2.99 -21.12
N ASP A 125 -14.43 3.73 -22.19
CA ASP A 125 -14.62 3.21 -23.55
C ASP A 125 -13.29 2.79 -24.22
N LEU A 126 -12.14 3.31 -23.76
CA LEU A 126 -10.83 3.10 -24.37
C LEU A 126 -10.28 1.69 -24.13
N LYS A 127 -9.69 1.10 -25.16
CA LYS A 127 -9.09 -0.24 -25.14
C LYS A 127 -7.75 -0.26 -25.87
N VAL A 128 -6.96 -1.29 -25.58
CA VAL A 128 -5.72 -1.56 -26.34
C VAL A 128 -6.09 -1.80 -27.81
N GLY A 129 -5.39 -1.09 -28.70
CA GLY A 129 -5.62 -1.09 -30.14
C GLY A 129 -6.39 0.10 -30.67
N ASP A 130 -7.12 0.82 -29.81
CA ASP A 130 -7.83 2.05 -30.20
C ASP A 130 -6.86 3.19 -30.53
N THR A 131 -7.33 4.11 -31.37
CA THR A 131 -6.60 5.34 -31.70
C THR A 131 -7.28 6.52 -31.05
N ILE A 132 -6.50 7.36 -30.36
CA ILE A 132 -6.96 8.59 -29.74
C ILE A 132 -6.28 9.79 -30.37
N LYS A 133 -6.95 10.94 -30.40
CA LYS A 133 -6.39 12.20 -30.83
C LYS A 133 -5.95 13.00 -29.61
N LEU A 134 -4.71 13.45 -29.63
CA LEU A 134 -4.16 14.32 -28.60
C LEU A 134 -3.81 15.68 -29.21
N ASN A 135 -4.07 16.74 -28.44
CA ASN A 135 -3.52 18.06 -28.69
C ASN A 135 -2.34 18.28 -27.74
N ILE A 136 -1.14 18.44 -28.31
CA ILE A 136 0.10 18.65 -27.57
C ILE A 136 0.75 19.92 -28.13
N LEU A 137 0.87 20.97 -27.33
CA LEU A 137 1.43 22.27 -27.76
C LEU A 137 0.76 22.80 -29.02
N ASP A 138 -0.56 22.82 -29.06
CA ASP A 138 -1.40 23.25 -30.21
C ASP A 138 -1.18 22.44 -31.49
N ARG A 139 -0.69 21.22 -31.39
CA ARG A 139 -0.55 20.26 -32.49
C ARG A 139 -1.40 19.03 -32.23
N GLU A 140 -2.31 18.77 -33.14
CA GLU A 140 -3.11 17.56 -33.10
C GLU A 140 -2.34 16.37 -33.70
N SER A 141 -2.40 15.24 -33.04
CA SER A 141 -1.76 14.01 -33.51
C SER A 141 -2.59 12.77 -33.07
N GLU A 142 -2.50 11.73 -33.85
CA GLU A 142 -3.18 10.46 -33.59
C GLU A 142 -2.20 9.49 -32.91
N TRP A 143 -2.68 8.84 -31.83
CA TRP A 143 -1.88 7.92 -31.03
C TRP A 143 -2.59 6.61 -30.83
N LYS A 144 -1.91 5.51 -31.07
CA LYS A 144 -2.42 4.17 -30.88
C LYS A 144 -2.15 3.67 -29.47
N ILE A 145 -3.18 3.25 -28.75
CA ILE A 145 -3.05 2.63 -27.43
C ILE A 145 -2.43 1.24 -27.57
N VAL A 146 -1.21 1.06 -27.05
CA VAL A 146 -0.48 -0.21 -27.12
C VAL A 146 -0.49 -0.96 -25.78
N GLY A 147 -0.81 -0.28 -24.70
CA GLY A 147 -0.91 -0.89 -23.38
C GLY A 147 -1.70 -0.05 -22.38
N ILE A 148 -2.11 -0.72 -21.32
CA ILE A 148 -2.79 -0.11 -20.17
C ILE A 148 -2.01 -0.48 -18.94
N TYR A 149 -1.65 0.51 -18.11
CA TYR A 149 -0.96 0.30 -16.86
C TYR A 149 -1.81 0.70 -15.66
N ASN A 150 -1.47 0.17 -14.50
CA ASN A 150 -2.15 0.48 -13.25
C ASN A 150 -1.19 1.10 -12.25
N ILE A 151 -1.33 2.40 -12.00
CA ILE A 151 -0.67 3.08 -10.89
C ILE A 151 -1.70 3.36 -9.80
N PRO A 152 -1.50 2.89 -8.57
CA PRO A 152 -2.35 3.24 -7.44
C PRO A 152 -2.20 4.72 -7.06
N GLY A 153 -3.27 5.32 -6.55
CA GLY A 153 -3.25 6.70 -6.09
C GLY A 153 -4.21 7.59 -6.88
N ASN A 154 -4.30 8.85 -6.49
CA ASN A 154 -5.09 9.86 -7.21
C ASN A 154 -4.17 10.71 -8.06
N VAL A 155 -3.95 10.30 -9.30
CA VAL A 155 -3.08 11.01 -10.24
C VAL A 155 -3.94 11.94 -11.11
N VAL A 156 -3.79 13.24 -10.90
CA VAL A 156 -4.51 14.29 -11.64
C VAL A 156 -3.50 15.35 -12.06
N PRO A 157 -3.41 15.69 -13.36
CA PRO A 157 -4.11 15.05 -14.48
C PRO A 157 -3.66 13.61 -14.72
N PRO A 158 -4.48 12.77 -15.43
CA PRO A 158 -4.09 11.42 -15.79
C PRO A 158 -2.77 11.39 -16.55
N LEU A 159 -1.87 10.48 -16.14
CA LEU A 159 -0.58 10.30 -16.82
C LEU A 159 -0.72 9.33 -18.00
N VAL A 160 -0.03 9.64 -19.08
CA VAL A 160 0.15 8.74 -20.22
C VAL A 160 1.63 8.69 -20.58
N TYR A 161 2.09 7.55 -21.06
CA TYR A 161 3.50 7.35 -21.44
C TYR A 161 3.62 7.21 -22.94
N VAL A 162 4.62 7.89 -23.48
CA VAL A 162 4.97 7.89 -24.90
C VAL A 162 6.48 7.76 -25.07
N ASN A 163 6.94 7.35 -26.25
CA ASN A 163 8.38 7.24 -26.52
C ASN A 163 9.02 8.64 -26.63
N TYR A 164 10.09 8.88 -25.87
CA TYR A 164 10.84 10.15 -25.90
C TYR A 164 11.38 10.47 -27.29
N ASP A 165 12.01 9.50 -27.96
CA ASP A 165 12.60 9.73 -29.27
C ASP A 165 11.55 10.18 -30.28
N TYR A 166 10.43 9.45 -30.33
CA TYR A 166 9.34 9.82 -31.25
C TYR A 166 8.76 11.20 -30.92
N LEU A 167 8.42 11.44 -29.64
CA LEU A 167 7.80 12.69 -29.21
C LEU A 167 8.72 13.90 -29.47
N SER A 168 10.00 13.77 -29.13
CA SER A 168 10.99 14.83 -29.33
C SER A 168 11.19 15.19 -30.81
N HIS A 169 11.20 14.18 -31.69
CA HIS A 169 11.24 14.40 -33.14
C HIS A 169 9.95 15.04 -33.66
N ALA A 170 8.78 14.57 -33.25
CA ALA A 170 7.48 15.10 -33.69
C ALA A 170 7.28 16.57 -33.30
N LEU A 171 7.87 16.98 -32.17
CA LEU A 171 7.80 18.38 -31.68
C LEU A 171 8.94 19.26 -32.19
N ASN A 172 9.92 18.73 -32.97
CA ASN A 172 11.17 19.40 -33.32
C ASN A 172 11.98 19.85 -32.09
N ALA A 173 11.93 19.10 -31.01
CA ALA A 173 12.58 19.34 -29.72
C ALA A 173 13.62 18.24 -29.38
N THR A 174 14.25 17.68 -30.40
CA THR A 174 15.24 16.60 -30.23
C THR A 174 16.36 17.04 -29.30
N GLY A 175 16.61 16.24 -28.26
CA GLY A 175 17.60 16.54 -27.23
C GLY A 175 17.12 17.52 -26.16
N ASP A 176 15.89 17.96 -26.19
CA ASP A 176 15.31 18.79 -25.13
C ASP A 176 14.68 17.91 -24.04
N VAL A 177 14.90 18.28 -22.76
CA VAL A 177 14.35 17.61 -21.58
C VAL A 177 13.69 18.60 -20.66
N TYR A 178 12.66 18.15 -19.99
CA TYR A 178 11.93 18.92 -18.95
C TYR A 178 12.24 18.41 -17.56
N SER A 179 12.81 17.23 -17.45
CA SER A 179 13.25 16.67 -16.17
C SER A 179 14.46 15.75 -16.34
N LEU A 180 15.22 15.62 -15.26
CA LEU A 180 16.29 14.63 -15.14
C LEU A 180 15.93 13.63 -14.04
N ARG A 181 16.23 12.37 -14.31
CA ARG A 181 16.19 11.27 -13.35
C ARG A 181 17.63 10.91 -13.02
N VAL A 182 18.00 10.98 -11.76
CA VAL A 182 19.39 10.83 -11.30
C VAL A 182 19.48 9.61 -10.39
N ILE A 183 20.44 8.74 -10.68
CA ILE A 183 20.85 7.64 -9.80
C ILE A 183 22.14 8.05 -9.12
N THR A 184 22.23 7.79 -7.82
CA THR A 184 23.41 8.06 -7.01
C THR A 184 24.12 6.77 -6.64
N SER A 185 25.44 6.81 -6.49
CA SER A 185 26.24 5.69 -5.98
C SER A 185 26.12 5.51 -4.46
N GLU A 186 25.42 6.43 -3.80
CA GLU A 186 25.25 6.44 -2.35
C GLU A 186 23.92 5.80 -1.95
N SER A 187 23.99 4.92 -0.93
CA SER A 187 22.79 4.27 -0.36
C SER A 187 22.27 4.98 0.89
N ASP A 188 23.00 5.95 1.42
CA ASP A 188 22.64 6.69 2.62
C ASP A 188 21.74 7.88 2.25
N GLU A 189 20.51 7.89 2.74
CA GLU A 189 19.53 8.94 2.45
C GLU A 189 20.03 10.35 2.83
N ALA A 190 20.82 10.49 3.89
CA ALA A 190 21.40 11.78 4.28
C ALA A 190 22.43 12.28 3.26
N LYS A 191 23.20 11.39 2.66
CA LYS A 191 24.17 11.74 1.61
C LYS A 191 23.46 12.06 0.29
N VAL A 192 22.43 11.32 -0.06
CA VAL A 192 21.58 11.61 -1.25
C VAL A 192 20.94 13.00 -1.10
N ALA A 193 20.44 13.34 0.09
CA ALA A 193 19.91 14.68 0.38
C ALA A 193 20.97 15.78 0.26
N ALA A 194 22.19 15.52 0.72
CA ALA A 194 23.32 16.45 0.55
C ALA A 194 23.67 16.66 -0.92
N ILE A 195 23.65 15.60 -1.75
CA ILE A 195 23.84 15.69 -3.21
C ILE A 195 22.69 16.51 -3.82
N GLY A 196 21.44 16.30 -3.43
CA GLY A 196 20.30 17.09 -3.89
C GLY A 196 20.44 18.58 -3.61
N THR A 197 20.89 18.92 -2.41
CA THR A 197 21.17 20.32 -2.02
C THR A 197 22.33 20.92 -2.84
N GLN A 198 23.39 20.15 -3.08
CA GLN A 198 24.51 20.56 -3.91
C GLN A 198 24.09 20.79 -5.36
N LEU A 199 23.24 19.90 -5.92
CA LEU A 199 22.66 20.05 -7.25
C LEU A 199 21.82 21.32 -7.38
N GLN A 200 20.97 21.59 -6.39
CA GLN A 200 20.17 22.83 -6.35
C GLN A 200 21.10 24.06 -6.45
N THR A 201 22.10 24.13 -5.59
CA THR A 201 23.04 25.25 -5.55
C THR A 201 23.79 25.39 -6.87
N LEU A 202 24.29 24.29 -7.42
CA LEU A 202 25.05 24.30 -8.68
C LEU A 202 24.20 24.73 -9.89
N LEU A 203 22.97 24.24 -9.97
CA LEU A 203 22.03 24.59 -11.04
C LEU A 203 21.64 26.08 -10.96
N ASP A 204 21.41 26.60 -9.76
CA ASP A 204 21.12 28.02 -9.51
C ASP A 204 22.31 28.92 -9.94
N GLU A 205 23.56 28.53 -9.58
CA GLU A 205 24.78 29.24 -10.01
C GLU A 205 24.93 29.25 -11.54
N LYS A 206 24.49 28.19 -12.22
CA LYS A 206 24.52 28.09 -13.69
C LYS A 206 23.30 28.74 -14.36
N GLN A 207 22.42 29.38 -13.59
CA GLN A 207 21.19 30.02 -14.04
C GLN A 207 20.24 29.05 -14.76
N ILE A 208 20.21 27.79 -14.32
CA ILE A 208 19.23 26.80 -14.73
C ILE A 208 18.02 26.91 -13.79
N GLN A 209 16.87 27.23 -14.36
CA GLN A 209 15.63 27.37 -13.58
C GLN A 209 15.06 26.00 -13.28
N VAL A 210 15.17 25.62 -12.02
CA VAL A 210 14.64 24.36 -11.49
C VAL A 210 13.31 24.66 -10.83
N SER A 211 12.24 23.97 -11.25
CA SER A 211 10.92 24.10 -10.61
C SER A 211 10.87 23.27 -9.33
N ASN A 212 11.47 22.10 -9.35
CA ASN A 212 11.46 21.21 -8.19
C ASN A 212 12.63 20.22 -8.22
N ILE A 213 13.17 19.90 -7.04
CA ILE A 213 14.05 18.73 -6.83
C ILE A 213 13.35 17.86 -5.78
N GLU A 214 12.97 16.66 -6.19
CA GLU A 214 12.33 15.68 -5.33
C GLU A 214 13.29 14.53 -5.05
N LEU A 215 13.46 14.22 -3.77
CA LEU A 215 14.20 13.04 -3.33
C LEU A 215 13.22 11.87 -3.17
N ALA A 216 13.56 10.71 -3.71
CA ALA A 216 12.73 9.51 -3.56
C ALA A 216 12.50 9.15 -2.09
N ALA A 217 13.50 9.37 -1.23
CA ALA A 217 13.39 9.18 0.22
C ALA A 217 12.35 10.11 0.87
N GLU A 218 12.35 11.40 0.52
CA GLU A 218 11.39 12.37 1.07
C GLU A 218 9.97 12.05 0.62
N TRP A 219 9.79 11.67 -0.64
CA TRP A 219 8.50 11.24 -1.16
C TRP A 219 7.98 10.00 -0.41
N ARG A 220 8.85 8.97 -0.20
CA ARG A 220 8.51 7.78 0.60
C ARG A 220 8.12 8.15 2.03
N LEU A 221 8.89 9.00 2.69
CA LEU A 221 8.60 9.45 4.05
C LEU A 221 7.26 10.20 4.14
N ALA A 222 6.98 11.10 3.21
CA ALA A 222 5.72 11.85 3.19
C ALA A 222 4.51 10.93 3.01
N GLN A 223 4.60 9.94 2.12
CA GLN A 223 3.54 8.94 1.92
C GLN A 223 3.37 8.03 3.13
N THR A 224 4.47 7.59 3.75
CA THR A 224 4.45 6.71 4.93
C THR A 224 3.82 7.41 6.12
N GLN A 225 4.15 8.68 6.38
CA GLN A 225 3.60 9.44 7.51
C GLN A 225 2.07 9.54 7.48
N GLN A 226 1.47 9.78 6.31
CA GLN A 226 0.01 9.82 6.19
C GLN A 226 -0.63 8.46 6.47
N THR A 227 0.01 7.40 5.99
CA THR A 227 -0.46 6.03 6.17
C THR A 227 -0.29 5.55 7.60
N ASP A 228 0.82 5.90 8.25
CA ASP A 228 1.13 5.52 9.63
C ASP A 228 0.07 6.00 10.62
N VAL A 229 -0.39 7.24 10.49
CA VAL A 229 -1.45 7.77 11.36
C VAL A 229 -2.72 6.91 11.29
N LEU A 230 -3.13 6.51 10.09
CA LEU A 230 -4.29 5.62 9.90
C LEU A 230 -4.04 4.23 10.48
N VAL A 231 -2.85 3.68 10.25
CA VAL A 231 -2.44 2.37 10.76
C VAL A 231 -2.40 2.36 12.29
N TYR A 232 -1.78 3.35 12.92
CA TYR A 232 -1.75 3.46 14.39
C TYR A 232 -3.15 3.61 14.97
N PHE A 233 -4.01 4.43 14.37
CA PHE A 233 -5.40 4.55 14.80
C PHE A 233 -6.14 3.21 14.72
N MET A 234 -6.02 2.50 13.60
CA MET A 234 -6.61 1.18 13.42
C MET A 234 -6.03 0.15 14.38
N LEU A 235 -4.72 0.19 14.65
CA LEU A 235 -4.07 -0.69 15.61
C LEU A 235 -4.61 -0.48 17.03
N VAL A 236 -4.76 0.77 17.46
CA VAL A 236 -5.35 1.10 18.78
C VAL A 236 -6.78 0.56 18.87
N MET A 237 -7.59 0.77 17.83
CA MET A 237 -8.96 0.23 17.78
C MET A 237 -8.97 -1.30 17.83
N ALA A 238 -8.03 -1.96 17.14
CA ALA A 238 -7.89 -3.41 17.16
C ALA A 238 -7.49 -3.94 18.55
N ILE A 239 -6.56 -3.25 19.25
CA ILE A 239 -6.15 -3.60 20.61
C ILE A 239 -7.33 -3.44 21.59
N LEU A 240 -8.03 -2.30 21.55
CA LEU A 240 -9.21 -2.07 22.40
C LEU A 240 -10.26 -3.15 22.20
N THR A 241 -10.49 -3.49 20.95
CA THR A 241 -11.43 -4.54 20.57
C THR A 241 -10.96 -5.93 21.08
N ALA A 242 -9.65 -6.23 21.00
CA ALA A 242 -9.08 -7.46 21.55
C ALA A 242 -9.23 -7.56 23.07
N VAL A 243 -9.04 -6.46 23.79
CA VAL A 243 -9.26 -6.38 25.25
C VAL A 243 -10.72 -6.68 25.60
N VAL A 244 -11.67 -6.04 24.90
CA VAL A 244 -13.12 -6.31 25.10
C VAL A 244 -13.44 -7.77 24.81
N GLY A 245 -12.86 -8.35 23.76
CA GLY A 245 -13.00 -9.78 23.44
C GLY A 245 -12.45 -10.69 24.54
N GLY A 246 -11.27 -10.35 25.09
CA GLY A 246 -10.67 -11.07 26.23
C GLY A 246 -11.56 -11.04 27.48
N LEU A 247 -12.13 -9.87 27.79
CA LEU A 247 -13.09 -9.75 28.92
C LEU A 247 -14.36 -10.59 28.68
N GLY A 248 -14.86 -10.63 27.44
CA GLY A 248 -15.97 -11.49 27.05
C GLY A 248 -15.66 -12.97 27.23
N LEU A 249 -14.46 -13.43 26.83
CA LEU A 249 -14.02 -14.80 27.05
C LEU A 249 -13.89 -15.12 28.55
N MET A 250 -13.30 -14.22 29.33
CA MET A 250 -13.17 -14.36 30.78
C MET A 250 -14.54 -14.50 31.45
N SER A 251 -15.53 -13.71 31.05
CA SER A 251 -16.90 -13.79 31.56
C SER A 251 -17.54 -15.13 31.22
N THR A 252 -17.43 -15.58 29.95
CA THR A 252 -17.98 -16.86 29.51
C THR A 252 -17.34 -18.04 30.27
N MET A 253 -16.00 -18.03 30.41
CA MET A 253 -15.28 -19.06 31.14
C MET A 253 -15.64 -19.07 32.63
N SER A 254 -15.90 -17.89 33.23
CA SER A 254 -16.35 -17.80 34.62
C SER A 254 -17.73 -18.42 34.80
N ILE A 255 -18.69 -18.16 33.90
CA ILE A 255 -20.02 -18.75 33.91
C ILE A 255 -19.94 -20.27 33.73
N ASN A 256 -19.21 -20.76 32.70
CA ASN A 256 -19.04 -22.19 32.48
C ASN A 256 -18.44 -22.91 33.69
N THR A 257 -17.48 -22.27 34.39
CA THR A 257 -16.87 -22.84 35.59
C THR A 257 -17.88 -22.93 36.74
N LEU A 258 -18.74 -21.92 36.89
CA LEU A 258 -19.79 -21.94 37.91
C LEU A 258 -20.87 -23.00 37.66
N GLU A 259 -21.30 -23.16 36.41
CA GLU A 259 -22.28 -24.19 36.02
C GLU A 259 -21.74 -25.60 36.23
N ARG A 260 -20.40 -25.82 36.12
CA ARG A 260 -19.73 -27.15 36.31
C ARG A 260 -19.14 -27.34 37.72
N THR A 261 -19.56 -26.52 38.70
CA THR A 261 -19.03 -26.58 40.07
C THR A 261 -19.15 -27.95 40.68
N ARG A 262 -20.26 -28.67 40.44
CA ARG A 262 -20.50 -30.04 40.95
C ARG A 262 -19.51 -31.04 40.32
N GLU A 263 -19.24 -30.95 39.03
CA GLU A 263 -18.25 -31.81 38.33
C GLU A 263 -16.84 -31.59 38.91
N ILE A 264 -16.47 -30.33 39.16
CA ILE A 264 -15.20 -29.96 39.80
C ILE A 264 -15.11 -30.53 41.21
N GLY A 265 -16.21 -30.49 41.97
CA GLY A 265 -16.29 -31.08 43.29
C GLY A 265 -16.08 -32.58 43.29
N VAL A 266 -16.67 -33.33 42.34
CA VAL A 266 -16.49 -34.77 42.19
C VAL A 266 -15.03 -35.07 41.78
N MET A 267 -14.45 -34.34 40.85
CA MET A 267 -13.03 -34.51 40.48
C MET A 267 -12.10 -34.34 41.69
N ARG A 268 -12.39 -33.38 42.56
CA ARG A 268 -11.65 -33.19 43.82
C ARG A 268 -11.82 -34.37 44.80
N ALA A 269 -13.03 -34.88 44.93
CA ALA A 269 -13.33 -36.00 45.84
C ALA A 269 -12.56 -37.27 45.44
N ILE A 270 -12.26 -37.47 44.15
CA ILE A 270 -11.46 -38.57 43.63
C ILE A 270 -9.94 -38.25 43.54
N GLY A 271 -9.50 -37.03 44.02
CA GLY A 271 -8.09 -36.72 44.20
C GLY A 271 -7.47 -35.79 43.19
N ALA A 272 -8.24 -35.09 42.33
CA ALA A 272 -7.73 -34.10 41.39
C ALA A 272 -7.00 -32.94 42.08
N SER A 273 -5.80 -32.62 41.65
CA SER A 273 -5.02 -31.51 42.18
C SER A 273 -5.52 -30.16 41.67
N ASN A 274 -5.09 -29.08 42.33
CA ASN A 274 -5.37 -27.72 41.86
C ASN A 274 -4.85 -27.46 40.44
N PHE A 275 -3.72 -28.07 40.11
CA PHE A 275 -3.10 -27.94 38.79
C PHE A 275 -3.92 -28.65 37.70
N ASP A 276 -4.50 -29.83 38.01
CA ASP A 276 -5.31 -30.56 37.04
C ASP A 276 -6.57 -29.75 36.67
N ILE A 277 -7.26 -29.15 37.65
CA ILE A 277 -8.43 -28.31 37.42
C ILE A 277 -8.06 -27.09 36.62
N GLN A 278 -6.95 -26.40 36.97
CA GLN A 278 -6.48 -25.23 36.22
C GLN A 278 -6.15 -25.58 34.78
N LYS A 279 -5.47 -26.73 34.56
CA LYS A 279 -5.11 -27.19 33.23
C LYS A 279 -6.33 -27.46 32.36
N ILE A 280 -7.38 -28.09 32.91
CA ILE A 280 -8.63 -28.32 32.18
C ILE A 280 -9.25 -27.01 31.71
N VAL A 281 -9.41 -26.02 32.60
CA VAL A 281 -10.01 -24.73 32.26
C VAL A 281 -9.15 -23.95 31.27
N LEU A 282 -7.81 -23.99 31.41
CA LEU A 282 -6.89 -23.34 30.47
C LEU A 282 -6.94 -23.97 29.08
N VAL A 283 -6.96 -25.32 29.00
CA VAL A 283 -7.05 -26.04 27.70
C VAL A 283 -8.40 -25.73 27.02
N GLU A 284 -9.50 -25.70 27.79
CA GLU A 284 -10.81 -25.31 27.27
C GLU A 284 -10.79 -23.90 26.69
N GLY A 285 -10.20 -22.93 27.41
CA GLY A 285 -10.05 -21.55 26.93
C GLY A 285 -9.19 -21.44 25.70
N LEU A 286 -8.07 -22.18 25.62
CA LEU A 286 -7.22 -22.26 24.43
C LEU A 286 -7.96 -22.84 23.22
N PHE A 287 -8.74 -23.91 23.45
CA PHE A 287 -9.53 -24.53 22.37
C PHE A 287 -10.59 -23.57 21.82
N ILE A 288 -11.30 -22.85 22.70
CA ILE A 288 -12.25 -21.79 22.30
C ILE A 288 -11.50 -20.69 21.54
N GLY A 289 -10.30 -20.31 21.99
CA GLY A 289 -9.44 -19.34 21.32
C GLY A 289 -9.08 -19.76 19.90
N LEU A 290 -8.64 -21.01 19.72
CA LEU A 290 -8.28 -21.57 18.40
C LEU A 290 -9.48 -21.68 17.45
N LEU A 291 -10.61 -22.21 17.91
CA LEU A 291 -11.84 -22.25 17.10
C LEU A 291 -12.26 -20.87 16.66
N SER A 292 -12.14 -19.91 17.56
CA SER A 292 -12.47 -18.53 17.29
C SER A 292 -11.51 -17.87 16.31
N TRP A 293 -10.21 -18.19 16.38
CA TRP A 293 -9.21 -17.74 15.42
C TRP A 293 -9.52 -18.25 14.01
N GLY A 294 -9.80 -19.57 13.86
CA GLY A 294 -10.18 -20.15 12.58
C GLY A 294 -11.45 -19.51 11.98
N ALA A 295 -12.51 -19.36 12.79
CA ALA A 295 -13.72 -18.66 12.37
C ALA A 295 -13.45 -17.19 11.98
N GLY A 296 -12.55 -16.52 12.70
CA GLY A 296 -12.13 -15.15 12.43
C GLY A 296 -11.48 -15.00 11.06
N ILE A 297 -10.60 -15.91 10.66
CA ILE A 297 -9.95 -15.92 9.35
C ILE A 297 -11.00 -16.06 8.23
N LEU A 298 -11.91 -17.02 8.35
CA LEU A 298 -12.95 -17.24 7.34
C LEU A 298 -13.85 -16.01 7.14
N LEU A 299 -14.22 -15.34 8.24
CA LEU A 299 -15.05 -14.14 8.19
C LEU A 299 -14.28 -12.86 7.81
N SER A 300 -12.97 -12.84 8.03
CA SER A 300 -12.15 -11.66 7.70
C SER A 300 -12.01 -11.44 6.19
N ALA A 301 -11.95 -12.49 5.38
CA ALA A 301 -11.74 -12.38 3.93
C ALA A 301 -12.79 -11.49 3.22
N PRO A 302 -14.11 -11.73 3.36
CA PRO A 302 -15.11 -10.88 2.72
C PRO A 302 -15.14 -9.45 3.30
N ILE A 303 -14.88 -9.30 4.59
CA ILE A 303 -14.86 -7.99 5.24
C ILE A 303 -13.65 -7.18 4.78
N THR A 304 -12.47 -7.81 4.75
CA THR A 304 -11.26 -7.14 4.26
C THR A 304 -11.38 -6.75 2.80
N SER A 305 -11.91 -7.64 1.95
CA SER A 305 -12.11 -7.31 0.53
C SER A 305 -13.03 -6.12 0.34
N ALA A 306 -14.12 -6.04 1.10
CA ALA A 306 -15.02 -4.89 1.07
C ALA A 306 -14.36 -3.60 1.59
N LEU A 307 -13.55 -3.68 2.66
CA LEU A 307 -12.80 -2.54 3.21
C LEU A 307 -11.73 -2.07 2.22
N VAL A 308 -10.92 -2.98 1.69
CA VAL A 308 -9.85 -2.67 0.72
C VAL A 308 -10.45 -2.03 -0.54
N TYR A 309 -11.58 -2.56 -1.04
CA TYR A 309 -12.29 -1.95 -2.15
C TYR A 309 -12.81 -0.54 -1.79
N GLY A 310 -13.50 -0.40 -0.66
CA GLY A 310 -14.06 0.89 -0.22
C GLY A 310 -12.98 1.95 0.03
N VAL A 311 -11.89 1.60 0.71
CA VAL A 311 -10.75 2.48 0.97
C VAL A 311 -10.01 2.80 -0.35
N GLY A 312 -9.82 1.82 -1.21
CA GLY A 312 -9.19 1.99 -2.51
C GLY A 312 -9.94 3.01 -3.36
N VAL A 313 -11.25 2.85 -3.51
CA VAL A 313 -12.08 3.79 -4.28
C VAL A 313 -12.16 5.17 -3.62
N ALA A 314 -12.25 5.25 -2.28
CA ALA A 314 -12.40 6.53 -1.58
C ALA A 314 -11.11 7.37 -1.61
N ILE A 315 -9.95 6.75 -1.35
CA ILE A 315 -8.66 7.44 -1.21
C ILE A 315 -7.88 7.42 -2.53
N PHE A 316 -7.75 6.25 -3.15
CA PHE A 316 -6.90 6.05 -4.33
C PHE A 316 -7.66 6.14 -5.66
N LYS A 317 -8.99 6.37 -5.63
CA LYS A 317 -9.86 6.39 -6.83
C LYS A 317 -9.70 5.15 -7.73
N SER A 318 -9.12 4.09 -7.19
CA SER A 318 -8.84 2.82 -7.86
C SER A 318 -9.06 1.67 -6.88
N PRO A 319 -9.63 0.55 -7.32
CA PRO A 319 -9.74 -0.63 -6.47
C PRO A 319 -8.35 -1.19 -6.17
N LEU A 320 -8.00 -1.27 -4.89
CA LEU A 320 -6.75 -1.89 -4.46
C LEU A 320 -6.83 -3.41 -4.60
N LYS A 321 -5.71 -4.03 -4.95
CA LYS A 321 -5.62 -5.50 -5.00
C LYS A 321 -5.51 -6.04 -3.58
N PHE A 322 -6.52 -6.83 -3.17
CA PHE A 322 -6.48 -7.53 -1.89
C PHE A 322 -5.32 -8.53 -1.85
N THR A 323 -4.44 -8.37 -0.87
CA THR A 323 -3.37 -9.32 -0.58
C THR A 323 -3.58 -10.00 0.76
N PHE A 324 -3.49 -11.33 0.80
CA PHE A 324 -3.68 -12.10 2.02
C PHE A 324 -2.35 -12.22 2.77
N GLY A 325 -2.20 -11.45 3.84
CA GLY A 325 -0.98 -11.41 4.66
C GLY A 325 -0.89 -12.58 5.64
N VAL A 326 -0.17 -13.64 5.29
CA VAL A 326 0.08 -14.80 6.21
C VAL A 326 0.72 -14.34 7.52
N GLN A 327 1.59 -13.34 7.48
CA GLN A 327 2.24 -12.78 8.66
C GLN A 327 1.22 -12.21 9.66
N GLY A 328 0.22 -11.44 9.18
CA GLY A 328 -0.86 -10.90 10.03
C GLY A 328 -1.68 -11.99 10.71
N ILE A 329 -1.94 -13.10 10.01
CA ILE A 329 -2.65 -14.27 10.54
C ILE A 329 -1.87 -14.93 11.67
N MET A 330 -0.55 -15.09 11.50
CA MET A 330 0.31 -15.71 12.52
C MET A 330 0.47 -14.82 13.77
N ILE A 331 0.63 -13.50 13.57
CA ILE A 331 0.65 -12.53 14.68
C ILE A 331 -0.66 -12.61 15.45
N TRP A 332 -1.79 -12.65 14.74
CA TRP A 332 -3.09 -12.77 15.39
C TRP A 332 -3.30 -14.08 16.13
N LEU A 333 -2.77 -15.20 15.61
CA LEU A 333 -2.76 -16.47 16.34
C LEU A 333 -2.03 -16.33 17.68
N ALA A 334 -0.83 -15.77 17.67
CA ALA A 334 -0.04 -15.55 18.88
C ALA A 334 -0.80 -14.67 19.90
N ILE A 335 -1.37 -13.55 19.47
CA ILE A 335 -2.17 -12.67 20.32
C ILE A 335 -3.40 -13.41 20.89
N THR A 336 -4.10 -14.18 20.05
CA THR A 336 -5.28 -14.94 20.48
C THR A 336 -4.93 -15.99 21.53
N LEU A 337 -3.80 -16.70 21.39
CA LEU A 337 -3.34 -17.67 22.38
C LEU A 337 -2.99 -16.99 23.71
N VAL A 338 -2.27 -15.86 23.67
CA VAL A 338 -1.92 -15.10 24.87
C VAL A 338 -3.20 -14.59 25.58
N LEU A 339 -4.12 -14.02 24.83
CA LEU A 339 -5.40 -13.53 25.38
C LEU A 339 -6.26 -14.68 25.96
N ALA A 340 -6.29 -15.84 25.30
CA ALA A 340 -7.03 -17.01 25.80
C ALA A 340 -6.45 -17.50 27.13
N VAL A 341 -5.12 -17.55 27.26
CA VAL A 341 -4.46 -17.92 28.52
C VAL A 341 -4.76 -16.90 29.62
N LEU A 342 -4.58 -15.61 29.35
CA LEU A 342 -4.81 -14.52 30.32
C LEU A 342 -6.29 -14.48 30.78
N ALA A 343 -7.23 -14.57 29.83
CA ALA A 343 -8.65 -14.54 30.11
C ALA A 343 -9.13 -15.76 30.90
N SER A 344 -8.52 -16.93 30.67
CA SER A 344 -8.86 -18.18 31.35
C SER A 344 -8.16 -18.35 32.71
N ALA A 345 -7.05 -17.61 32.95
CA ALA A 345 -6.24 -17.76 34.16
C ALA A 345 -7.00 -17.41 35.46
N ILE A 346 -7.83 -16.34 35.42
CA ILE A 346 -8.62 -15.91 36.59
C ILE A 346 -9.72 -16.93 36.90
N PRO A 347 -10.59 -17.34 35.94
CA PRO A 347 -11.55 -18.40 36.15
C PRO A 347 -10.94 -19.71 36.62
N ALA A 348 -9.81 -20.13 36.00
CA ALA A 348 -9.09 -21.35 36.36
C ALA A 348 -8.58 -21.35 37.82
N ARG A 349 -8.01 -20.22 38.28
CA ARG A 349 -7.60 -20.04 39.67
C ARG A 349 -8.78 -20.07 40.62
N ARG A 350 -9.92 -19.46 40.25
CA ARG A 350 -11.15 -19.51 41.08
C ARG A 350 -11.69 -20.93 41.17
N ALA A 351 -11.80 -21.62 40.04
CA ALA A 351 -12.22 -23.03 39.98
C ALA A 351 -11.37 -23.94 40.87
N SER A 352 -10.05 -23.74 40.84
CA SER A 352 -9.12 -24.57 41.65
C SER A 352 -9.13 -24.25 43.15
N ARG A 353 -9.84 -23.26 43.62
CA ARG A 353 -9.99 -22.93 45.04
C ARG A 353 -11.33 -23.39 45.64
N LEU A 354 -12.25 -23.92 44.84
CA LEU A 354 -13.51 -24.46 45.31
C LEU A 354 -13.26 -25.66 46.24
N THR A 355 -13.82 -25.67 47.43
CA THR A 355 -13.68 -26.77 48.36
C THR A 355 -14.81 -27.78 48.17
N VAL A 356 -14.59 -29.06 48.51
CA VAL A 356 -15.62 -30.11 48.45
C VAL A 356 -16.83 -29.73 49.30
N ARG A 357 -16.62 -29.04 50.43
CA ARG A 357 -17.68 -28.53 51.30
C ARG A 357 -18.55 -27.50 50.61
N ASP A 358 -17.96 -26.55 49.86
CA ASP A 358 -18.68 -25.48 49.18
C ASP A 358 -19.51 -25.99 47.99
N THR A 359 -19.08 -27.14 47.40
CA THR A 359 -19.72 -27.75 46.23
C THR A 359 -20.84 -28.71 46.57
N LEU A 360 -20.82 -29.32 47.77
CA LEU A 360 -21.85 -30.27 48.24
C LEU A 360 -22.86 -29.65 49.22
N ALA A 361 -22.63 -28.43 49.73
CA ALA A 361 -23.52 -27.71 50.66
C ALA A 361 -24.58 -26.84 49.94
N TYR A 362 -24.66 -26.91 48.63
CA TYR A 362 -25.66 -26.17 47.86
C TYR A 362 -26.88 -27.10 47.58
N GLU A 363 -27.68 -27.36 48.60
CA GLU A 363 -29.07 -27.76 48.53
C GLU A 363 -29.95 -26.64 48.98
#